data_9f6d64abb6eae33ba1e3105335eb4173
#
_entry.id   9f6d64abb6eae33ba1e3105335eb4173
#
_cell.length_a   1.000
_cell.length_b   1.000
_cell.length_c   1.000
_cell.angle_alpha   90.00
_cell.angle_beta   90.00
_cell.angle_gamma   90.00
#
_symmetry.space_group_name_H-M   'P 1'
#
loop_
_entity.id
_entity.type
_entity.pdbx_description
1 polymer ?
#
loop_
_entity_poly.entity_id
_entity_poly.type
_entity_poly.pdbx_seq_one_letter_code
_entity_poly.pdbx_strand_id
1 'polypeptide(L)'
;MKKLLGILLFISIALSANAQLLWKVSGKGLEKPSYIFGTYHLSPLSIKDSIAAMPQAMSETAQVYGEVVMSEMATPAFMQSMQQQMMMPKDTTLQSLFTPEQYEEVGKAIKENMMVDIAMLVQLKPAAINQQLVVLLYMKHTPGFNPQEQLDTYFQQQAAQQGKKIGGLETAQSQIDILFNSQTLQRQASLLYCAISDIEKGIDQSKRLITAYEKQDLDAMLQLMEERDGNSCDPLPGEMEAMLDNRNKAWVEKMPAIMTEAPTLFVVGAGHLPGDNGVLNLLKQQGYTIEAMK
;
A
#
# COMPACT_ATOMS: atom_id res chain seq x y z
N MET A 1 -34.50 57.45 14.67
CA MET A 1 -33.18 56.75 14.72
C MET A 1 -33.43 55.26 14.57
N LYS A 2 -33.29 54.74 13.36
CA LYS A 2 -33.47 53.30 13.08
C LYS A 2 -32.07 52.64 13.07
N LYS A 3 -31.83 51.76 14.04
CA LYS A 3 -30.61 50.95 14.10
C LYS A 3 -30.75 49.80 13.11
N LEU A 4 -29.97 49.79 12.03
CA LEU A 4 -29.77 48.64 11.16
C LEU A 4 -28.83 47.67 11.89
N LEU A 5 -29.36 46.49 12.22
CA LEU A 5 -28.59 45.35 12.73
C LEU A 5 -28.09 44.59 11.52
N GLY A 6 -26.81 44.72 11.19
CA GLY A 6 -26.17 43.91 10.15
C GLY A 6 -25.94 42.49 10.65
N ILE A 7 -26.66 41.53 10.09
CA ILE A 7 -26.41 40.09 10.33
C ILE A 7 -25.24 39.69 9.45
N LEU A 8 -24.06 39.48 10.06
CA LEU A 8 -22.93 38.82 9.43
C LEU A 8 -23.27 37.32 9.31
N LEU A 9 -23.61 36.88 8.08
CA LEU A 9 -23.78 35.49 7.75
C LEU A 9 -22.37 34.85 7.66
N PHE A 10 -21.93 34.19 8.72
CA PHE A 10 -20.78 33.28 8.65
C PHE A 10 -21.17 32.06 7.79
N ILE A 11 -20.77 32.10 6.53
CA ILE A 11 -20.78 30.88 5.69
C ILE A 11 -19.67 30.00 6.24
N SER A 12 -20.03 29.06 7.10
CA SER A 12 -19.18 27.93 7.44
C SER A 12 -19.02 27.12 6.16
N ILE A 13 -17.91 27.31 5.44
CA ILE A 13 -17.44 26.37 4.44
C ILE A 13 -17.12 25.12 5.25
N ALA A 14 -18.04 24.16 5.25
CA ALA A 14 -17.73 22.81 5.67
C ALA A 14 -16.58 22.35 4.79
N LEU A 15 -15.38 22.27 5.36
CA LEU A 15 -14.27 21.52 4.79
C LEU A 15 -14.79 20.07 4.66
N SER A 16 -15.27 19.73 3.48
CA SER A 16 -15.54 18.36 3.13
C SER A 16 -14.25 17.63 3.41
N ALA A 17 -14.28 16.65 4.32
CA ALA A 17 -13.19 15.69 4.46
C ALA A 17 -12.74 15.31 3.06
N ASN A 18 -11.46 15.46 2.76
CA ASN A 18 -10.90 15.26 1.42
C ASN A 18 -10.81 13.75 1.14
N ALA A 19 -11.96 13.13 0.94
CA ALA A 19 -12.04 11.75 0.49
C ALA A 19 -11.63 11.73 -0.99
N GLN A 20 -10.36 11.52 -1.27
CA GLN A 20 -9.83 11.46 -2.64
C GLN A 20 -8.57 10.59 -2.70
N LEU A 21 -8.49 9.78 -3.75
CA LEU A 21 -7.30 8.97 -4.04
C LEU A 21 -6.38 9.63 -5.06
N LEU A 22 -6.87 10.60 -5.84
CA LEU A 22 -6.09 11.32 -6.85
C LEU A 22 -5.81 12.75 -6.40
N TRP A 23 -4.55 13.16 -6.48
CA TRP A 23 -4.05 14.43 -6.02
C TRP A 23 -3.21 15.12 -7.10
N LYS A 24 -3.41 16.40 -7.30
CA LYS A 24 -2.62 17.24 -8.19
C LYS A 24 -1.50 17.92 -7.40
N VAL A 25 -0.31 17.89 -7.96
CA VAL A 25 0.91 18.52 -7.41
C VAL A 25 1.32 19.66 -8.35
N SER A 26 1.41 20.88 -7.82
CA SER A 26 1.78 22.07 -8.59
C SER A 26 2.62 23.04 -7.77
N GLY A 27 3.02 24.16 -8.37
CA GLY A 27 3.84 25.17 -7.71
C GLY A 27 5.34 24.90 -7.77
N LYS A 28 6.12 25.62 -7.02
CA LYS A 28 7.58 25.48 -6.88
C LYS A 28 8.34 25.46 -8.24
N GLY A 29 7.84 26.23 -9.21
CA GLY A 29 8.47 26.36 -10.54
C GLY A 29 8.16 25.24 -11.52
N LEU A 30 7.26 24.30 -11.21
CA LEU A 30 6.79 23.33 -12.18
C LEU A 30 6.00 24.03 -13.29
N GLU A 31 6.38 23.81 -14.56
CA GLU A 31 5.67 24.36 -15.72
C GLU A 31 4.28 23.75 -15.91
N LYS A 32 4.16 22.46 -15.58
CA LYS A 32 2.92 21.67 -15.64
C LYS A 32 2.75 20.88 -14.36
N PRO A 33 1.50 20.59 -13.96
CA PRO A 33 1.26 19.79 -12.77
C PRO A 33 1.69 18.34 -12.96
N SER A 34 2.00 17.70 -11.86
CA SER A 34 2.09 16.24 -11.72
C SER A 34 0.93 15.74 -10.87
N TYR A 35 0.76 14.42 -10.78
CA TYR A 35 -0.35 13.80 -10.07
C TYR A 35 0.15 12.65 -9.21
N ILE A 36 -0.58 12.36 -8.13
CA ILE A 36 -0.34 11.22 -7.25
C ILE A 36 -1.65 10.47 -7.11
N PHE A 37 -1.64 9.19 -7.40
CA PHE A 37 -2.78 8.30 -7.23
C PHE A 37 -2.45 7.22 -6.21
N GLY A 38 -3.32 7.08 -5.18
CA GLY A 38 -3.21 6.06 -4.16
C GLY A 38 -3.85 4.75 -4.60
N THR A 39 -3.07 3.67 -4.65
CA THR A 39 -3.54 2.31 -4.98
C THR A 39 -3.77 1.47 -3.73
N TYR A 40 -4.52 0.40 -3.87
CA TYR A 40 -4.65 -0.64 -2.86
C TYR A 40 -4.66 -2.01 -3.53
N HIS A 41 -3.68 -2.84 -3.21
CA HIS A 41 -3.45 -4.12 -3.90
C HIS A 41 -4.61 -5.09 -3.85
N LEU A 42 -5.48 -4.98 -2.85
CA LEU A 42 -6.67 -5.80 -2.69
C LEU A 42 -7.94 -5.14 -3.23
N SER A 43 -7.84 -3.98 -3.89
CA SER A 43 -9.00 -3.33 -4.50
C SER A 43 -9.36 -3.93 -5.85
N PRO A 44 -10.65 -3.92 -6.23
CA PRO A 44 -11.02 -4.27 -7.58
C PRO A 44 -10.50 -3.22 -8.58
N LEU A 45 -10.06 -3.66 -9.76
CA LEU A 45 -9.54 -2.76 -10.79
C LEU A 45 -10.56 -1.68 -11.21
N SER A 46 -11.85 -1.96 -11.08
CA SER A 46 -12.95 -1.03 -11.42
C SER A 46 -12.95 0.26 -10.60
N ILE A 47 -12.26 0.34 -9.48
CA ILE A 47 -12.16 1.57 -8.68
C ILE A 47 -11.62 2.76 -9.52
N LYS A 48 -10.73 2.51 -10.48
CA LYS A 48 -10.20 3.53 -11.40
C LYS A 48 -11.30 4.27 -12.16
N ASP A 49 -12.44 3.62 -12.41
CA ASP A 49 -13.56 4.19 -13.15
C ASP A 49 -14.41 5.15 -12.29
N SER A 50 -14.25 5.09 -10.97
CA SER A 50 -14.85 6.04 -10.02
C SER A 50 -14.04 7.33 -9.82
N ILE A 51 -12.83 7.40 -10.38
CA ILE A 51 -11.95 8.57 -10.30
C ILE A 51 -12.15 9.41 -11.57
N ALA A 52 -13.13 10.31 -11.56
CA ALA A 52 -13.53 11.08 -12.73
C ALA A 52 -12.37 11.87 -13.38
N ALA A 53 -11.42 12.36 -12.59
CA ALA A 53 -10.26 13.11 -13.07
C ALA A 53 -9.09 12.22 -13.55
N MET A 54 -9.16 10.88 -13.46
CA MET A 54 -8.08 9.98 -13.85
C MET A 54 -7.72 10.09 -15.35
N PRO A 55 -8.68 10.14 -16.30
CA PRO A 55 -8.35 10.34 -17.72
C PRO A 55 -7.58 11.63 -17.98
N GLN A 56 -7.90 12.72 -17.26
CA GLN A 56 -7.17 13.98 -17.35
C GLN A 56 -5.74 13.81 -16.84
N ALA A 57 -5.54 13.25 -15.63
CA ALA A 57 -4.22 13.02 -15.05
C ALA A 57 -3.34 12.16 -15.98
N MET A 58 -3.93 11.10 -16.56
CA MET A 58 -3.22 10.27 -17.54
C MET A 58 -2.86 11.05 -18.81
N SER A 59 -3.72 11.91 -19.34
CA SER A 59 -3.44 12.65 -20.57
C SER A 59 -2.43 13.78 -20.40
N GLU A 60 -2.42 14.44 -19.25
CA GLU A 60 -1.55 15.58 -18.94
C GLU A 60 -0.13 15.18 -18.54
N THR A 61 0.12 13.90 -18.25
CA THR A 61 1.43 13.41 -17.82
C THR A 61 2.20 12.74 -18.96
N ALA A 62 3.52 12.91 -18.97
CA ALA A 62 4.43 12.34 -19.97
C ALA A 62 5.10 11.06 -19.47
N GLN A 63 5.01 10.80 -18.16
CA GLN A 63 5.62 9.63 -17.55
C GLN A 63 4.77 9.12 -16.37
N VAL A 64 4.93 7.83 -16.06
CA VAL A 64 4.30 7.17 -14.91
C VAL A 64 5.39 6.55 -14.03
N TYR A 65 5.36 6.86 -12.74
CA TYR A 65 6.23 6.27 -11.74
C TYR A 65 5.41 5.48 -10.73
N GLY A 66 5.70 4.19 -10.60
CA GLY A 66 5.20 3.38 -9.50
C GLY A 66 6.16 3.38 -8.32
N GLU A 67 5.83 2.62 -7.29
CA GLU A 67 6.79 2.29 -6.23
C GLU A 67 7.99 1.58 -6.87
N VAL A 68 7.72 0.58 -7.69
CA VAL A 68 8.69 -0.18 -8.49
C VAL A 68 8.25 -0.25 -9.96
N VAL A 69 9.16 -0.66 -10.84
CA VAL A 69 8.81 -0.99 -12.23
C VAL A 69 8.27 -2.43 -12.27
N MET A 70 6.95 -2.57 -12.49
CA MET A 70 6.26 -3.87 -12.43
C MET A 70 6.82 -4.90 -13.42
N SER A 71 7.30 -4.47 -14.59
CA SER A 71 7.91 -5.37 -15.57
C SER A 71 9.23 -5.99 -15.09
N GLU A 72 9.96 -5.32 -14.19
CA GLU A 72 11.18 -5.86 -13.59
C GLU A 72 10.87 -7.03 -12.64
N MET A 73 9.75 -6.94 -11.92
CA MET A 73 9.28 -8.00 -11.03
C MET A 73 8.84 -9.28 -11.77
N ALA A 74 8.47 -9.17 -13.03
CA ALA A 74 8.09 -10.30 -13.87
C ALA A 74 9.27 -11.01 -14.54
N THR A 75 10.51 -10.54 -14.34
CA THR A 75 11.70 -11.17 -14.93
C THR A 75 12.03 -12.50 -14.23
N PRO A 76 12.50 -13.54 -14.98
CA PRO A 76 12.91 -14.80 -14.35
C PRO A 76 13.97 -14.64 -13.28
N ALA A 77 14.93 -13.75 -13.48
CA ALA A 77 15.99 -13.46 -12.51
C ALA A 77 15.44 -12.89 -11.19
N PHE A 78 14.48 -11.94 -11.28
CA PHE A 78 13.83 -11.40 -10.10
C PHE A 78 12.98 -12.45 -9.38
N MET A 79 12.18 -13.22 -10.11
CA MET A 79 11.36 -14.29 -9.53
C MET A 79 12.20 -15.33 -8.80
N GLN A 80 13.36 -15.71 -9.36
CA GLN A 80 14.32 -16.59 -8.69
C GLN A 80 14.89 -15.96 -7.42
N SER A 81 15.29 -14.68 -7.46
CA SER A 81 15.78 -13.95 -6.30
C SER A 81 14.72 -13.89 -5.21
N MET A 82 13.49 -13.51 -5.55
CA MET A 82 12.35 -13.46 -4.63
C MET A 82 12.12 -14.85 -3.97
N GLN A 83 12.11 -15.92 -4.75
CA GLN A 83 11.95 -17.27 -4.22
C GLN A 83 13.04 -17.62 -3.21
N GLN A 84 14.28 -17.25 -3.47
CA GLN A 84 15.40 -17.46 -2.53
C GLN A 84 15.23 -16.65 -1.25
N GLN A 85 14.78 -15.39 -1.36
CA GLN A 85 14.54 -14.52 -0.21
C GLN A 85 13.35 -14.94 0.65
N MET A 86 12.41 -15.70 0.11
CA MET A 86 11.30 -16.31 0.85
C MET A 86 11.72 -17.53 1.67
N MET A 87 12.92 -18.07 1.46
CA MET A 87 13.41 -19.26 2.16
C MET A 87 14.15 -18.89 3.44
N MET A 88 13.99 -19.71 4.48
CA MET A 88 14.78 -19.62 5.71
C MET A 88 16.18 -20.18 5.54
N PRO A 89 17.15 -19.84 6.43
CA PRO A 89 18.40 -20.54 6.53
C PRO A 89 18.21 -22.07 6.70
N LYS A 90 19.12 -22.88 6.17
CA LYS A 90 18.99 -24.36 6.13
C LYS A 90 18.90 -25.01 7.52
N ASP A 91 19.43 -24.36 8.54
CA ASP A 91 19.45 -24.79 9.94
C ASP A 91 18.21 -24.37 10.73
N THR A 92 17.31 -23.62 10.11
CA THR A 92 16.07 -23.12 10.71
C THR A 92 14.86 -23.73 10.00
N THR A 93 13.90 -24.22 10.77
CA THR A 93 12.65 -24.76 10.25
C THR A 93 11.44 -24.00 10.84
N LEU A 94 10.34 -24.00 10.10
CA LEU A 94 9.10 -23.39 10.57
C LEU A 94 8.69 -23.92 11.96
N GLN A 95 8.86 -25.23 12.19
CA GLN A 95 8.56 -25.87 13.47
C GLN A 95 9.40 -25.30 14.62
N SER A 96 10.66 -24.94 14.37
CA SER A 96 11.56 -24.41 15.41
C SER A 96 11.20 -23.00 15.90
N LEU A 97 10.28 -22.31 15.20
CA LEU A 97 9.84 -20.94 15.52
C LEU A 97 8.57 -20.90 16.38
N PHE A 98 7.95 -22.06 16.64
CA PHE A 98 6.70 -22.17 17.39
C PHE A 98 6.83 -23.15 18.57
N THR A 99 5.94 -23.03 19.55
CA THR A 99 5.72 -24.15 20.49
C THR A 99 5.05 -25.31 19.76
N PRO A 100 5.10 -26.55 20.29
CA PRO A 100 4.39 -27.68 19.69
C PRO A 100 2.90 -27.40 19.43
N GLU A 101 2.23 -26.76 20.39
CA GLU A 101 0.82 -26.41 20.34
C GLU A 101 0.56 -25.36 19.24
N GLN A 102 1.37 -24.30 19.19
CA GLN A 102 1.27 -23.28 18.14
C GLN A 102 1.51 -23.86 16.75
N TYR A 103 2.50 -24.76 16.60
CA TYR A 103 2.79 -25.39 15.32
C TYR A 103 1.62 -26.24 14.82
N GLU A 104 0.94 -26.96 15.71
CA GLU A 104 -0.26 -27.73 15.39
C GLU A 104 -1.41 -26.80 14.95
N GLU A 105 -1.68 -25.72 15.69
CA GLU A 105 -2.70 -24.72 15.35
C GLU A 105 -2.41 -24.06 13.99
N VAL A 106 -1.16 -23.66 13.75
CA VAL A 106 -0.72 -23.11 12.45
C VAL A 106 -0.92 -24.12 11.34
N GLY A 107 -0.54 -25.38 11.56
CA GLY A 107 -0.71 -26.46 10.59
C GLY A 107 -2.16 -26.71 10.21
N LYS A 108 -3.06 -26.69 11.20
CA LYS A 108 -4.50 -26.83 10.98
C LYS A 108 -5.05 -25.65 10.15
N ALA A 109 -4.75 -24.41 10.55
CA ALA A 109 -5.22 -23.23 9.84
C ALA A 109 -4.71 -23.14 8.40
N ILE A 110 -3.44 -23.48 8.16
CA ILE A 110 -2.85 -23.56 6.81
C ILE A 110 -3.58 -24.62 5.98
N LYS A 111 -3.78 -25.81 6.52
CA LYS A 111 -4.49 -26.89 5.81
C LYS A 111 -5.92 -26.51 5.44
N GLU A 112 -6.65 -25.87 6.34
CA GLU A 112 -8.04 -25.45 6.13
C GLU A 112 -8.18 -24.30 5.12
N ASN A 113 -7.25 -23.35 5.10
CA ASN A 113 -7.37 -22.13 4.30
C ASN A 113 -6.50 -22.11 3.04
N MET A 114 -5.38 -22.82 3.04
CA MET A 114 -4.46 -22.89 1.89
C MET A 114 -4.47 -24.25 1.18
N MET A 115 -5.14 -25.26 1.75
CA MET A 115 -5.21 -26.64 1.22
C MET A 115 -3.81 -27.30 1.08
N VAL A 116 -2.84 -26.88 1.90
CA VAL A 116 -1.45 -27.35 1.87
C VAL A 116 -1.09 -27.93 3.24
N ASP A 117 -0.29 -29.00 3.27
CA ASP A 117 0.28 -29.51 4.51
C ASP A 117 1.45 -28.60 4.97
N ILE A 118 1.48 -28.24 6.24
CA ILE A 118 2.54 -27.39 6.82
C ILE A 118 3.94 -27.96 6.61
N ALA A 119 4.08 -29.29 6.52
CA ALA A 119 5.35 -29.96 6.25
C ALA A 119 5.94 -29.59 4.87
N MET A 120 5.11 -29.17 3.92
CA MET A 120 5.57 -28.67 2.61
C MET A 120 6.12 -27.25 2.67
N LEU A 121 5.84 -26.51 3.74
CA LEU A 121 6.23 -25.13 3.94
C LEU A 121 7.39 -24.96 4.94
N VAL A 122 8.01 -26.06 5.35
CA VAL A 122 8.95 -26.13 6.48
C VAL A 122 10.15 -25.18 6.35
N GLN A 123 10.55 -24.82 5.13
CA GLN A 123 11.65 -23.92 4.84
C GLN A 123 11.22 -22.50 4.41
N LEU A 124 9.90 -22.24 4.29
CA LEU A 124 9.42 -20.89 3.95
C LEU A 124 9.43 -19.98 5.17
N LYS A 125 9.82 -18.73 4.97
CA LYS A 125 9.69 -17.68 5.98
C LYS A 125 8.23 -17.50 6.38
N PRO A 126 7.92 -17.29 7.67
CA PRO A 126 6.55 -17.06 8.11
C PRO A 126 5.88 -15.86 7.41
N ALA A 127 6.63 -14.80 7.08
CA ALA A 127 6.11 -13.67 6.32
C ALA A 127 5.59 -14.07 4.93
N ALA A 128 6.28 -14.99 4.22
CA ALA A 128 5.85 -15.47 2.91
C ALA A 128 4.55 -16.28 3.02
N ILE A 129 4.42 -17.11 4.06
CA ILE A 129 3.20 -17.86 4.34
C ILE A 129 2.05 -16.92 4.68
N ASN A 130 2.30 -15.92 5.53
CA ASN A 130 1.30 -14.94 5.95
C ASN A 130 0.75 -14.15 4.77
N GLN A 131 1.62 -13.67 3.86
CA GLN A 131 1.18 -12.95 2.67
C GLN A 131 0.26 -13.79 1.78
N GLN A 132 0.62 -15.06 1.53
CA GLN A 132 -0.21 -15.97 0.76
C GLN A 132 -1.55 -16.25 1.44
N LEU A 133 -1.53 -16.48 2.75
CA LEU A 133 -2.74 -16.70 3.56
C LEU A 133 -3.70 -15.51 3.46
N VAL A 134 -3.20 -14.30 3.65
CA VAL A 134 -4.02 -13.06 3.57
C VAL A 134 -4.69 -12.94 2.19
N VAL A 135 -3.95 -13.15 1.10
CA VAL A 135 -4.51 -13.08 -0.26
C VAL A 135 -5.59 -14.15 -0.48
N LEU A 136 -5.35 -15.39 -0.04
CA LEU A 136 -6.31 -16.49 -0.19
C LEU A 136 -7.57 -16.26 0.65
N LEU A 137 -7.43 -15.79 1.88
CA LEU A 137 -8.58 -15.41 2.73
C LEU A 137 -9.37 -14.27 2.09
N TYR A 138 -8.68 -13.26 1.56
CA TYR A 138 -9.35 -12.16 0.88
C TYR A 138 -10.13 -12.64 -0.36
N MET A 139 -9.52 -13.47 -1.21
CA MET A 139 -10.19 -14.06 -2.38
C MET A 139 -11.44 -14.87 -1.99
N LYS A 140 -11.34 -15.63 -0.90
CA LYS A 140 -12.47 -16.47 -0.40
C LYS A 140 -13.65 -15.61 0.06
N HIS A 141 -13.39 -14.42 0.61
CA HIS A 141 -14.40 -13.55 1.23
C HIS A 141 -14.78 -12.33 0.36
N THR A 142 -14.12 -12.15 -0.80
CA THR A 142 -14.36 -11.03 -1.73
C THR A 142 -14.63 -11.57 -3.14
N PRO A 143 -15.88 -11.96 -3.46
CA PRO A 143 -16.24 -12.45 -4.79
C PRO A 143 -15.89 -11.43 -5.88
N GLY A 144 -15.27 -11.87 -6.96
CA GLY A 144 -14.87 -11.02 -8.09
C GLY A 144 -13.51 -10.33 -7.94
N PHE A 145 -12.83 -10.46 -6.81
CA PHE A 145 -11.43 -10.02 -6.71
C PHE A 145 -10.51 -10.91 -7.54
N ASN A 146 -9.69 -10.30 -8.37
CA ASN A 146 -8.66 -10.97 -9.17
C ASN A 146 -7.27 -10.44 -8.78
N PRO A 147 -6.41 -11.23 -8.13
CA PRO A 147 -5.08 -10.77 -7.69
C PRO A 147 -4.13 -10.47 -8.86
N GLN A 148 -4.48 -10.83 -10.09
CA GLN A 148 -3.69 -10.49 -11.29
C GLN A 148 -4.08 -9.14 -11.90
N GLU A 149 -5.22 -8.56 -11.50
CA GLU A 149 -5.72 -7.28 -11.99
C GLU A 149 -5.40 -6.16 -10.98
N GLN A 150 -4.12 -5.82 -10.86
CA GLN A 150 -3.67 -4.78 -9.94
C GLN A 150 -3.59 -3.41 -10.60
N LEU A 151 -3.97 -2.37 -9.87
CA LEU A 151 -3.93 -0.98 -10.33
C LEU A 151 -2.53 -0.55 -10.75
N ASP A 152 -1.51 -0.90 -9.97
CA ASP A 152 -0.11 -0.56 -10.25
C ASP A 152 0.35 -1.11 -11.60
N THR A 153 0.05 -2.37 -11.87
CA THR A 153 0.33 -3.01 -13.17
C THR A 153 -0.48 -2.37 -14.29
N TYR A 154 -1.76 -2.11 -14.06
CA TYR A 154 -2.64 -1.49 -15.06
C TYR A 154 -2.12 -0.13 -15.52
N PHE A 155 -1.80 0.79 -14.60
CA PHE A 155 -1.36 2.14 -14.98
C PHE A 155 -0.01 2.14 -15.69
N GLN A 156 0.92 1.27 -15.30
CA GLN A 156 2.20 1.14 -16.01
C GLN A 156 2.01 0.52 -17.41
N GLN A 157 1.11 -0.45 -17.56
CA GLN A 157 0.78 -1.01 -18.90
C GLN A 157 0.12 0.04 -19.79
N GLN A 158 -0.82 0.83 -19.26
CA GLN A 158 -1.43 1.94 -20.02
C GLN A 158 -0.39 2.99 -20.45
N ALA A 159 0.57 3.31 -19.57
CA ALA A 159 1.67 4.19 -19.89
C ALA A 159 2.56 3.63 -21.00
N ALA A 160 2.91 2.34 -20.94
CA ALA A 160 3.69 1.66 -21.97
C ALA A 160 2.99 1.70 -23.34
N GLN A 161 1.68 1.42 -23.39
CA GLN A 161 0.87 1.46 -24.61
C GLN A 161 0.83 2.87 -25.23
N GLN A 162 0.93 3.92 -24.41
CA GLN A 162 0.97 5.32 -24.84
C GLN A 162 2.40 5.82 -25.12
N GLY A 163 3.42 4.96 -25.06
CA GLY A 163 4.82 5.33 -25.26
C GLY A 163 5.40 6.26 -24.20
N LYS A 164 4.79 6.31 -23.00
CA LYS A 164 5.27 7.11 -21.89
C LYS A 164 6.43 6.42 -21.18
N LYS A 165 7.33 7.22 -20.58
CA LYS A 165 8.39 6.72 -19.71
C LYS A 165 7.77 6.09 -18.46
N ILE A 166 8.31 4.94 -18.04
CA ILE A 166 7.95 4.25 -16.80
C ILE A 166 9.17 4.26 -15.88
N GLY A 167 8.94 4.56 -14.60
CA GLY A 167 9.98 4.55 -13.58
C GLY A 167 9.48 3.97 -12.25
N GLY A 168 10.43 3.74 -11.34
CA GLY A 168 10.19 3.34 -9.97
C GLY A 168 10.78 4.35 -8.98
N LEU A 169 10.09 4.56 -7.87
CA LEU A 169 10.58 5.38 -6.75
C LEU A 169 11.61 4.61 -5.92
N GLU A 170 11.54 3.29 -5.94
CA GLU A 170 12.48 2.37 -5.30
C GLU A 170 12.74 1.15 -6.19
N THR A 171 13.61 0.26 -5.73
CA THR A 171 13.93 -0.98 -6.45
C THR A 171 13.03 -2.12 -6.00
N ALA A 172 12.77 -3.08 -6.87
CA ALA A 172 12.06 -4.30 -6.50
C ALA A 172 12.80 -5.09 -5.38
N GLN A 173 14.14 -5.01 -5.34
CA GLN A 173 14.93 -5.64 -4.29
C GLN A 173 14.67 -4.99 -2.92
N SER A 174 14.56 -3.65 -2.84
CA SER A 174 14.25 -2.98 -1.56
C SER A 174 12.88 -3.39 -1.01
N GLN A 175 11.88 -3.65 -1.86
CA GLN A 175 10.60 -4.18 -1.41
C GLN A 175 10.71 -5.61 -0.87
N ILE A 176 11.46 -6.50 -1.54
CA ILE A 176 11.73 -7.84 -1.02
C ILE A 176 12.38 -7.77 0.37
N ASP A 177 13.35 -6.88 0.54
CA ASP A 177 14.06 -6.74 1.81
C ASP A 177 13.12 -6.25 2.93
N ILE A 178 12.21 -5.34 2.63
CA ILE A 178 11.19 -4.88 3.57
C ILE A 178 10.22 -6.03 3.92
N LEU A 179 9.73 -6.75 2.93
CA LEU A 179 8.71 -7.79 3.12
C LEU A 179 9.24 -9.04 3.86
N PHE A 180 10.49 -9.42 3.61
CA PHE A 180 11.01 -10.71 4.09
C PHE A 180 12.21 -10.61 5.03
N ASN A 181 12.89 -9.44 5.11
CA ASN A 181 14.15 -9.31 5.84
C ASN A 181 14.13 -8.19 6.90
N SER A 182 13.11 -7.32 6.93
CA SER A 182 13.04 -6.22 7.91
C SER A 182 12.73 -6.69 9.34
N GLN A 183 12.18 -7.89 9.49
CA GLN A 183 11.80 -8.47 10.78
C GLN A 183 12.55 -9.78 11.04
N THR A 184 12.82 -10.08 12.30
CA THR A 184 13.37 -11.39 12.69
C THR A 184 12.40 -12.52 12.37
N LEU A 185 12.91 -13.73 12.12
CA LEU A 185 12.06 -14.91 11.85
C LEU A 185 11.08 -15.17 13.00
N GLN A 186 11.51 -14.95 14.26
CA GLN A 186 10.64 -15.11 15.42
C GLN A 186 9.49 -14.10 15.40
N ARG A 187 9.75 -12.83 15.01
CA ARG A 187 8.68 -11.82 14.87
C ARG A 187 7.72 -12.18 13.74
N GLN A 188 8.23 -12.61 12.60
CA GLN A 188 7.41 -13.09 11.48
C GLN A 188 6.52 -14.27 11.90
N ALA A 189 7.06 -15.22 12.69
CA ALA A 189 6.30 -16.35 13.21
C ALA A 189 5.19 -15.88 14.19
N SER A 190 5.49 -14.93 15.08
CA SER A 190 4.49 -14.33 15.96
C SER A 190 3.36 -13.68 15.16
N LEU A 191 3.66 -12.92 14.11
CA LEU A 191 2.66 -12.27 13.26
C LEU A 191 1.83 -13.28 12.46
N LEU A 192 2.43 -14.35 11.96
CA LEU A 192 1.69 -15.45 11.33
C LEU A 192 0.74 -16.11 12.33
N TYR A 193 1.22 -16.38 13.56
CA TYR A 193 0.37 -16.94 14.62
C TYR A 193 -0.79 -16.00 14.98
N CYS A 194 -0.54 -14.70 15.08
CA CYS A 194 -1.59 -13.68 15.24
C CYS A 194 -2.65 -13.74 14.16
N ALA A 195 -2.22 -13.80 12.90
CA ALA A 195 -3.15 -13.83 11.76
C ALA A 195 -4.06 -15.08 11.74
N ILE A 196 -3.55 -16.23 12.21
CA ILE A 196 -4.35 -17.45 12.27
C ILE A 196 -5.20 -17.57 13.54
N SER A 197 -4.77 -16.95 14.64
CA SER A 197 -5.48 -17.04 15.93
C SER A 197 -6.82 -16.29 15.91
N ASP A 198 -6.95 -15.28 15.04
CA ASP A 198 -8.19 -14.51 14.86
C ASP A 198 -8.40 -14.14 13.39
N ILE A 199 -8.65 -15.14 12.56
CA ILE A 199 -8.89 -14.98 11.12
C ILE A 199 -10.09 -14.07 10.85
N GLU A 200 -11.16 -14.18 11.63
CA GLU A 200 -12.37 -13.36 11.45
C GLU A 200 -12.09 -11.88 11.66
N LYS A 201 -11.24 -11.53 12.64
CA LYS A 201 -10.80 -10.16 12.84
C LYS A 201 -9.98 -9.64 11.66
N GLY A 202 -9.05 -10.45 11.13
CA GLY A 202 -8.28 -10.09 9.93
C GLY A 202 -9.17 -9.85 8.71
N ILE A 203 -10.22 -10.66 8.53
CA ILE A 203 -11.22 -10.48 7.49
C ILE A 203 -12.02 -9.19 7.70
N ASP A 204 -12.45 -8.90 8.93
CA ASP A 204 -13.16 -7.65 9.25
C ASP A 204 -12.30 -6.42 8.99
N GLN A 205 -11.05 -6.41 9.44
CA GLN A 205 -10.10 -5.33 9.16
C GLN A 205 -9.91 -5.10 7.66
N SER A 206 -9.77 -6.18 6.88
CA SER A 206 -9.65 -6.09 5.42
C SER A 206 -10.91 -5.48 4.78
N LYS A 207 -12.12 -5.86 5.25
CA LYS A 207 -13.39 -5.29 4.78
C LYS A 207 -13.54 -3.81 5.13
N ARG A 208 -13.13 -3.42 6.33
CA ARG A 208 -13.14 -2.01 6.76
C ARG A 208 -12.17 -1.18 5.92
N LEU A 209 -10.98 -1.71 5.66
CA LEU A 209 -9.96 -1.03 4.88
C LEU A 209 -10.38 -0.84 3.42
N ILE A 210 -10.92 -1.89 2.75
CA ILE A 210 -11.44 -1.75 1.38
C ILE A 210 -12.63 -0.78 1.32
N THR A 211 -13.50 -0.79 2.33
CA THR A 211 -14.63 0.15 2.41
C THR A 211 -14.16 1.60 2.53
N ALA A 212 -13.13 1.88 3.32
CA ALA A 212 -12.52 3.20 3.42
C ALA A 212 -11.87 3.60 2.08
N TYR A 213 -11.16 2.68 1.44
CA TYR A 213 -10.54 2.90 0.14
C TYR A 213 -11.57 3.19 -0.97
N GLU A 214 -12.66 2.42 -1.06
CA GLU A 214 -13.74 2.64 -2.02
C GLU A 214 -14.45 3.98 -1.82
N LYS A 215 -14.53 4.46 -0.57
CA LYS A 215 -14.99 5.81 -0.23
C LYS A 215 -13.93 6.87 -0.47
N GLN A 216 -12.75 6.49 -0.91
CA GLN A 216 -11.57 7.35 -1.11
C GLN A 216 -11.14 8.10 0.17
N ASP A 217 -11.42 7.53 1.34
CA ASP A 217 -11.21 8.14 2.65
C ASP A 217 -9.84 7.73 3.22
N LEU A 218 -8.80 8.51 2.87
CA LEU A 218 -7.44 8.28 3.33
C LEU A 218 -7.28 8.45 4.84
N ASP A 219 -8.06 9.32 5.48
CA ASP A 219 -7.98 9.54 6.92
C ASP A 219 -8.55 8.33 7.67
N ALA A 220 -9.66 7.76 7.20
CA ALA A 220 -10.19 6.51 7.74
C ALA A 220 -9.22 5.34 7.52
N MET A 221 -8.56 5.26 6.36
CA MET A 221 -7.52 4.25 6.11
C MET A 221 -6.37 4.37 7.11
N LEU A 222 -5.87 5.59 7.34
CA LEU A 222 -4.80 5.84 8.30
C LEU A 222 -5.20 5.40 9.71
N GLN A 223 -6.41 5.78 10.17
CA GLN A 223 -6.93 5.36 11.48
C GLN A 223 -6.97 3.85 11.63
N LEU A 224 -7.43 3.13 10.59
CA LEU A 224 -7.47 1.65 10.60
C LEU A 224 -6.07 1.04 10.66
N MET A 225 -5.08 1.62 9.99
CA MET A 225 -3.69 1.17 10.02
C MET A 225 -3.01 1.46 11.37
N GLU A 226 -3.48 2.48 12.09
CA GLU A 226 -2.98 2.86 13.41
C GLU A 226 -3.72 2.17 14.57
N GLU A 227 -4.80 1.42 14.33
CA GLU A 227 -5.49 0.66 15.37
C GLU A 227 -4.54 -0.27 16.11
N ARG A 228 -4.67 -0.34 17.42
CA ARG A 228 -3.86 -1.18 18.31
C ARG A 228 -4.75 -1.96 19.27
N ASP A 229 -4.41 -3.21 19.49
CA ASP A 229 -5.11 -4.11 20.41
C ASP A 229 -4.46 -4.14 21.79
N GLY A 230 -3.29 -3.57 21.96
CA GLY A 230 -2.52 -3.61 23.20
C GLY A 230 -1.88 -4.97 23.47
N ASN A 231 -1.58 -5.74 22.43
CA ASN A 231 -1.01 -7.09 22.54
C ASN A 231 0.22 -7.29 21.62
N SER A 232 0.78 -8.50 21.61
CA SER A 232 1.99 -8.83 20.86
C SER A 232 1.82 -8.82 19.33
N CYS A 233 0.58 -8.70 18.84
CA CYS A 233 0.27 -8.62 17.41
C CYS A 233 0.44 -7.21 16.86
N ASP A 234 0.40 -6.20 17.73
CA ASP A 234 0.59 -4.81 17.32
C ASP A 234 1.98 -4.59 16.72
N PRO A 235 2.12 -3.65 15.77
CA PRO A 235 3.42 -3.25 15.26
C PRO A 235 4.38 -2.82 16.37
N LEU A 236 5.60 -3.32 16.34
CA LEU A 236 6.67 -2.88 17.21
C LEU A 236 7.21 -1.51 16.76
N PRO A 237 7.83 -0.74 17.68
CA PRO A 237 8.52 0.50 17.30
C PRO A 237 9.49 0.27 16.13
N GLY A 238 9.43 1.13 15.11
CA GLY A 238 10.26 1.03 13.90
C GLY A 238 9.67 0.18 12.77
N GLU A 239 8.68 -0.69 13.01
CA GLU A 239 8.11 -1.52 11.94
C GLU A 239 7.29 -0.68 10.94
N MET A 240 6.45 0.23 11.43
CA MET A 240 5.69 1.14 10.56
C MET A 240 6.58 2.18 9.90
N GLU A 241 7.58 2.70 10.61
CA GLU A 241 8.59 3.60 10.04
C GLU A 241 9.35 2.94 8.88
N ALA A 242 9.73 1.67 9.01
CA ALA A 242 10.39 0.93 7.95
C ALA A 242 9.47 0.68 6.76
N MET A 243 8.20 0.37 7.03
CA MET A 243 7.20 0.06 6.01
C MET A 243 6.74 1.29 5.22
N LEU A 244 6.59 2.44 5.87
CA LEU A 244 6.01 3.65 5.29
C LEU A 244 6.93 4.86 5.36
N ASP A 245 7.28 5.36 6.54
CA ASP A 245 7.88 6.68 6.73
C ASP A 245 9.23 6.85 6.06
N ASN A 246 10.12 5.87 6.20
CA ASN A 246 11.45 5.92 5.60
C ASN A 246 11.38 5.88 4.08
N ARG A 247 10.44 5.11 3.53
CA ARG A 247 10.16 5.04 2.09
C ARG A 247 9.58 6.37 1.60
N ASN A 248 8.59 6.93 2.30
CA ASN A 248 8.00 8.22 1.97
C ASN A 248 9.05 9.32 1.90
N LYS A 249 9.95 9.41 2.89
CA LYS A 249 11.05 10.37 2.92
C LYS A 249 11.97 10.18 1.72
N ALA A 250 12.41 8.96 1.42
CA ALA A 250 13.26 8.66 0.28
C ALA A 250 12.59 8.95 -1.07
N TRP A 251 11.27 8.75 -1.17
CA TRP A 251 10.52 9.06 -2.40
C TRP A 251 10.40 10.56 -2.63
N VAL A 252 10.02 11.34 -1.61
CA VAL A 252 9.86 12.79 -1.75
C VAL A 252 11.18 13.54 -1.96
N GLU A 253 12.33 12.92 -1.69
CA GLU A 253 13.64 13.43 -2.09
C GLU A 253 13.85 13.32 -3.62
N LYS A 254 13.31 12.28 -4.26
CA LYS A 254 13.45 12.02 -5.71
C LYS A 254 12.37 12.73 -6.55
N MET A 255 11.15 12.84 -6.02
CA MET A 255 9.99 13.36 -6.76
C MET A 255 10.20 14.75 -7.37
N PRO A 256 10.86 15.73 -6.73
CA PRO A 256 11.13 17.03 -7.33
C PRO A 256 11.89 16.96 -8.66
N ALA A 257 12.96 16.18 -8.73
CA ALA A 257 13.75 16.02 -9.96
C ALA A 257 12.93 15.34 -11.06
N ILE A 258 12.15 14.31 -10.69
CA ILE A 258 11.26 13.59 -11.63
C ILE A 258 10.19 14.54 -12.20
N MET A 259 9.52 15.34 -11.36
CA MET A 259 8.49 16.28 -11.77
C MET A 259 9.04 17.44 -12.63
N THR A 260 10.29 17.84 -12.37
CA THR A 260 10.99 18.86 -13.17
C THR A 260 11.37 18.34 -14.56
N GLU A 261 11.74 17.05 -14.66
CA GLU A 261 12.04 16.41 -15.94
C GLU A 261 10.80 16.38 -16.86
N ALA A 262 9.67 15.95 -16.32
CA ALA A 262 8.40 15.92 -17.05
C ALA A 262 7.19 15.78 -16.09
N PRO A 263 5.98 16.23 -16.51
CA PRO A 263 4.75 15.98 -15.78
C PRO A 263 4.56 14.48 -15.54
N THR A 264 4.36 14.10 -14.29
CA THR A 264 4.40 12.70 -13.85
C THR A 264 3.10 12.29 -13.15
N LEU A 265 2.59 11.11 -13.45
CA LEU A 265 1.64 10.41 -12.60
C LEU A 265 2.41 9.43 -11.70
N PHE A 266 2.41 9.67 -10.41
CA PHE A 266 2.90 8.73 -9.40
C PHE A 266 1.75 7.82 -8.98
N VAL A 267 1.98 6.51 -9.02
CA VAL A 267 1.03 5.47 -8.67
C VAL A 267 1.63 4.68 -7.52
N VAL A 268 1.15 4.91 -6.29
CA VAL A 268 1.75 4.39 -5.07
C VAL A 268 0.66 3.92 -4.11
N GLY A 269 0.97 3.02 -3.18
CA GLY A 269 0.01 2.54 -2.20
C GLY A 269 -0.64 3.68 -1.41
N ALA A 270 -1.97 3.65 -1.27
CA ALA A 270 -2.76 4.69 -0.61
C ALA A 270 -2.32 4.92 0.84
N GLY A 271 -1.82 3.88 1.51
CA GLY A 271 -1.28 4.00 2.87
C GLY A 271 -0.05 4.91 3.00
N HIS A 272 0.62 5.22 1.89
CA HIS A 272 1.75 6.16 1.86
C HIS A 272 1.33 7.64 1.81
N LEU A 273 0.05 7.93 1.53
CA LEU A 273 -0.39 9.30 1.24
C LEU A 273 -0.73 10.13 2.49
N PRO A 274 -1.53 9.63 3.48
CA PRO A 274 -2.00 10.42 4.61
C PRO A 274 -0.98 10.53 5.75
N GLY A 275 -1.29 11.37 6.73
CA GLY A 275 -0.53 11.54 7.96
C GLY A 275 0.65 12.51 7.84
N ASP A 276 1.31 12.75 8.98
CA ASP A 276 2.39 13.73 9.09
C ASP A 276 3.62 13.35 8.26
N ASN A 277 3.95 12.06 8.19
CA ASN A 277 5.01 11.49 7.36
C ASN A 277 4.49 10.96 6.01
N GLY A 278 3.24 11.23 5.66
CA GLY A 278 2.67 10.87 4.36
C GLY A 278 3.23 11.74 3.23
N VAL A 279 3.30 11.16 2.04
CA VAL A 279 3.86 11.80 0.83
C VAL A 279 3.20 13.16 0.55
N LEU A 280 1.87 13.26 0.74
CA LEU A 280 1.15 14.52 0.49
C LEU A 280 1.61 15.63 1.43
N ASN A 281 1.77 15.35 2.72
CA ASN A 281 2.22 16.32 3.69
C ASN A 281 3.69 16.68 3.53
N LEU A 282 4.55 15.69 3.26
CA LEU A 282 5.98 15.92 3.02
C LEU A 282 6.22 16.82 1.79
N LEU A 283 5.46 16.65 0.71
CA LEU A 283 5.53 17.53 -0.46
C LEU A 283 5.00 18.95 -0.14
N LYS A 284 3.93 19.09 0.65
CA LYS A 284 3.47 20.41 1.15
C LYS A 284 4.56 21.10 1.96
N GLN A 285 5.25 20.39 2.85
CA GLN A 285 6.37 20.93 3.63
C GLN A 285 7.54 21.38 2.73
N GLN A 286 7.75 20.73 1.60
CA GLN A 286 8.72 21.18 0.58
C GLN A 286 8.24 22.41 -0.23
N GLY A 287 7.01 22.89 -0.05
CA GLY A 287 6.46 24.08 -0.70
C GLY A 287 5.67 23.81 -1.98
N TYR A 288 5.27 22.57 -2.26
CA TYR A 288 4.33 22.24 -3.33
C TYR A 288 2.89 22.52 -2.91
N THR A 289 2.05 22.88 -3.86
CA THR A 289 0.58 22.94 -3.70
C THR A 289 0.00 21.58 -4.03
N ILE A 290 -0.75 21.02 -3.09
CA ILE A 290 -1.38 19.69 -3.20
C ILE A 290 -2.90 19.87 -3.16
N GLU A 291 -3.57 19.50 -4.24
CA GLU A 291 -5.02 19.68 -4.41
C GLU A 291 -5.69 18.33 -4.70
N ALA A 292 -6.76 18.03 -3.98
CA ALA A 292 -7.56 16.83 -4.23
C ALA A 292 -8.30 16.95 -5.59
N MET A 293 -8.27 15.89 -6.39
CA MET A 293 -8.96 15.84 -7.69
C MET A 293 -10.26 15.03 -7.54
N LYS A 294 -11.38 15.64 -7.91
CA LYS A 294 -12.72 15.01 -7.83
C LYS A 294 -13.05 14.24 -9.10
#